data_1a772639d8fc49c4496222b2f8a4b3d7
#
_entry.id   1a772639d8fc49c4496222b2f8a4b3d7
#
_cell.length_a   1.000
_cell.length_b   1.000
_cell.length_c   1.000
_cell.angle_alpha   90.00
_cell.angle_beta   90.00
_cell.angle_gamma   90.00
#
_symmetry.space_group_name_H-M   'P 1'
#
loop_
_entity.id
_entity.type
_entity.pdbx_description
1 polymer ?
#
loop_
_entity_poly.entity_id
_entity_poly.type
_entity_poly.pdbx_seq_one_letter_code
_entity_poly.pdbx_strand_id
1 'polypeptide(L)'
;ANGDWPGSNMKLWRERVAGSKWRWMIYDLDFTFGGNAQGLATTNTLAQATATNGPDWPNPPWSTLMLRKLLDNPDFKNEFIQRFAAHVNTTFEPNHVLAVIDSMAGNIASEIPRHKERWPQSISFGNSWQELVDIMRNFAIDRPANARGHFYSKFGISGSSSLVIS
;
A
#
# COMPACT_ATOMS: atom_id res chain seq x y z
N ALA A 1 -1.58 -0.71 -2.58
CA ALA A 1 -2.65 -1.66 -2.32
C ALA A 1 -2.01 -3.01 -1.96
N ASN A 2 -2.47 -3.65 -0.90
CA ASN A 2 -2.06 -4.99 -0.50
C ASN A 2 -3.32 -5.75 -0.09
N GLY A 3 -3.68 -6.80 -0.85
CA GLY A 3 -4.88 -7.59 -0.61
C GLY A 3 -4.76 -8.52 0.60
N ASP A 4 -3.55 -8.87 1.01
CA ASP A 4 -3.29 -9.79 2.13
C ASP A 4 -3.43 -9.12 3.50
N TRP A 5 -3.31 -7.80 3.55
CA TRP A 5 -3.54 -7.02 4.76
C TRP A 5 -5.05 -6.78 4.96
N PRO A 6 -5.60 -6.81 6.18
CA PRO A 6 -4.94 -6.86 7.49
C PRO A 6 -4.90 -8.24 8.16
N GLY A 7 -5.35 -9.31 7.54
CA GLY A 7 -5.43 -10.63 8.14
C GLY A 7 -4.16 -11.44 8.02
N SER A 8 -3.35 -11.15 7.00
CA SER A 8 -2.09 -11.81 6.71
C SER A 8 -0.97 -10.79 6.57
N ASN A 9 0.27 -11.24 6.48
CA ASN A 9 1.45 -10.41 6.24
C ASN A 9 1.62 -9.24 7.22
N MET A 10 1.23 -9.45 8.48
CA MET A 10 1.25 -8.44 9.53
C MET A 10 1.65 -9.05 10.86
N LYS A 11 2.48 -8.33 11.60
CA LYS A 11 2.81 -8.62 13.00
C LYS A 11 2.69 -7.36 13.83
N LEU A 12 2.47 -7.54 15.13
CA LEU A 12 2.46 -6.46 16.11
C LEU A 12 3.61 -6.66 17.10
N TRP A 13 4.28 -5.58 17.45
CA TRP A 13 5.30 -5.61 18.49
C TRP A 13 5.28 -4.34 19.32
N ARG A 14 5.79 -4.43 20.53
CA ARG A 14 6.11 -3.28 21.39
C ARG A 14 7.28 -3.61 22.30
N GLU A 15 8.00 -2.61 22.73
CA GLU A 15 8.99 -2.76 23.80
C GLU A 15 8.31 -3.15 25.13
N ARG A 16 9.00 -3.92 25.95
CA ARG A 16 8.53 -4.32 27.29
C ARG A 16 8.84 -3.26 28.35
N VAL A 17 8.52 -1.99 28.04
CA VAL A 17 8.67 -0.85 28.94
C VAL A 17 7.34 -0.14 29.12
N ALA A 18 7.17 0.51 30.28
CA ALA A 18 5.96 1.27 30.56
C ALA A 18 5.75 2.38 29.52
N GLY A 19 4.51 2.56 29.08
CA GLY A 19 4.15 3.59 28.10
C GLY A 19 4.51 3.29 26.64
N SER A 20 5.18 2.16 26.32
CA SER A 20 5.48 1.83 24.95
C SER A 20 4.20 1.52 24.15
N LYS A 21 4.19 1.96 22.88
CA LYS A 21 3.04 1.80 21.97
C LYS A 21 3.21 0.55 21.11
N TRP A 22 2.10 -0.09 20.78
CA TRP A 22 2.08 -1.14 19.77
C TRP A 22 2.41 -0.57 18.39
N ARG A 23 3.22 -1.30 17.63
CA ARG A 23 3.63 -0.96 16.27
C ARG A 23 3.28 -2.10 15.33
N TRP A 24 2.80 -1.75 14.16
CA TRP A 24 2.51 -2.69 13.09
C TRP A 24 3.78 -2.91 12.26
N MET A 25 4.04 -4.16 11.94
CA MET A 25 5.08 -4.56 11.01
C MET A 25 4.41 -5.17 9.78
N ILE A 26 4.72 -4.62 8.63
CA ILE A 26 4.25 -5.12 7.33
C ILE A 26 5.43 -5.84 6.67
N TYR A 27 5.18 -6.98 6.08
CA TYR A 27 6.13 -7.75 5.30
C TYR A 27 5.39 -8.44 4.15
N ASP A 28 6.14 -9.07 3.21
CA ASP A 28 5.59 -9.79 2.08
C ASP A 28 4.68 -8.89 1.23
N LEU A 29 5.32 -7.92 0.54
CA LEU A 29 4.63 -6.89 -0.22
C LEU A 29 4.62 -7.16 -1.74
N ASP A 30 4.91 -8.38 -2.17
CA ASP A 30 4.96 -8.79 -3.58
C ASP A 30 3.61 -8.63 -4.30
N PHE A 31 2.49 -8.72 -3.57
CA PHE A 31 1.14 -8.45 -4.10
C PHE A 31 0.73 -6.97 -4.06
N THR A 32 1.72 -6.08 -4.14
CA THR A 32 1.48 -4.64 -4.22
C THR A 32 1.93 -4.08 -5.57
N PHE A 33 1.84 -2.78 -5.73
CA PHE A 33 2.33 -2.03 -6.90
C PHE A 33 1.84 -2.57 -8.26
N GLY A 34 0.62 -3.07 -8.32
CA GLY A 34 0.04 -3.60 -9.56
C GLY A 34 0.49 -5.00 -9.93
N GLY A 35 1.27 -5.67 -9.09
CA GLY A 35 1.82 -7.01 -9.35
C GLY A 35 0.78 -8.12 -9.50
N ASN A 36 -0.46 -7.88 -9.04
CA ASN A 36 -1.59 -8.77 -9.27
C ASN A 36 -2.92 -8.02 -9.23
N ALA A 37 -4.03 -8.74 -9.50
CA ALA A 37 -5.38 -8.17 -9.54
C ALA A 37 -5.84 -7.54 -8.20
N GLN A 38 -5.31 -7.98 -7.07
CA GLN A 38 -5.64 -7.43 -5.74
C GLN A 38 -4.82 -6.18 -5.41
N GLY A 39 -3.68 -6.00 -6.06
CA GLY A 39 -2.74 -4.89 -5.87
C GLY A 39 -2.91 -3.71 -6.81
N LEU A 40 -3.96 -3.64 -7.61
CA LEU A 40 -4.16 -2.57 -8.61
C LEU A 40 -4.26 -1.17 -7.98
N ALA A 41 -3.89 -0.16 -8.73
CA ALA A 41 -4.00 1.24 -8.29
C ALA A 41 -5.43 1.63 -7.90
N THR A 42 -6.43 1.04 -8.53
CA THR A 42 -7.86 1.26 -8.28
C THR A 42 -8.43 0.44 -7.11
N THR A 43 -7.72 -0.56 -6.60
CA THR A 43 -8.23 -1.43 -5.53
C THR A 43 -8.50 -0.65 -4.25
N ASN A 44 -9.72 -0.73 -3.73
CA ASN A 44 -10.13 -0.06 -2.49
C ASN A 44 -9.75 -0.88 -1.25
N THR A 45 -8.47 -0.91 -0.92
CA THR A 45 -7.96 -1.62 0.26
C THR A 45 -8.44 -1.04 1.59
N LEU A 46 -8.86 0.23 1.62
CA LEU A 46 -9.48 0.81 2.81
C LEU A 46 -10.86 0.19 3.09
N ALA A 47 -11.67 -0.01 2.04
CA ALA A 47 -12.95 -0.72 2.17
C ALA A 47 -12.73 -2.15 2.64
N GLN A 48 -11.77 -2.87 2.05
CA GLN A 48 -11.39 -4.22 2.46
C GLN A 48 -10.99 -4.28 3.95
N ALA A 49 -10.08 -3.40 4.36
CA ALA A 49 -9.56 -3.35 5.74
C ALA A 49 -10.60 -2.90 6.77
N THR A 50 -11.72 -2.36 6.35
CA THR A 50 -12.83 -1.90 7.21
C THR A 50 -14.14 -2.64 6.96
N ALA A 51 -14.16 -3.71 6.19
CA ALA A 51 -15.34 -4.53 5.93
C ALA A 51 -15.78 -5.26 7.21
N THR A 52 -17.09 -5.21 7.53
CA THR A 52 -17.61 -5.76 8.79
C THR A 52 -17.46 -7.28 8.87
N ASN A 53 -17.66 -7.96 7.75
CA ASN A 53 -17.55 -9.43 7.66
C ASN A 53 -16.16 -9.89 7.22
N GLY A 54 -15.20 -8.97 7.16
CA GLY A 54 -13.89 -9.19 6.57
C GLY A 54 -13.95 -9.30 5.04
N PRO A 55 -12.87 -9.00 4.35
CA PRO A 55 -12.71 -9.44 2.97
C PRO A 55 -12.53 -10.96 2.94
N ASP A 56 -12.74 -11.56 1.77
CA ASP A 56 -12.47 -12.97 1.53
C ASP A 56 -11.01 -13.34 1.87
N TRP A 57 -10.72 -14.65 1.90
CA TRP A 57 -9.35 -15.11 2.15
C TRP A 57 -8.31 -14.22 1.42
N PRO A 58 -7.20 -13.83 2.04
CA PRO A 58 -6.66 -14.33 3.33
C PRO A 58 -7.11 -13.54 4.57
N ASN A 59 -8.14 -12.74 4.48
CA ASN A 59 -8.59 -11.83 5.52
C ASN A 59 -9.89 -12.31 6.19
N PRO A 60 -9.83 -13.12 7.25
CA PRO A 60 -11.03 -13.57 7.94
C PRO A 60 -11.79 -12.41 8.62
N PRO A 61 -13.08 -12.58 8.98
CA PRO A 61 -13.92 -11.50 9.53
C PRO A 61 -13.33 -10.75 10.72
N TRP A 62 -12.59 -11.43 11.59
CA TRP A 62 -11.95 -10.82 12.76
C TRP A 62 -10.79 -9.89 12.42
N SER A 63 -10.16 -10.05 11.25
CA SER A 63 -8.96 -9.31 10.85
C SER A 63 -9.18 -7.79 10.76
N THR A 64 -10.40 -7.36 10.46
CA THR A 64 -10.77 -5.95 10.34
C THR A 64 -11.25 -5.33 11.65
N LEU A 65 -11.50 -6.16 12.69
CA LEU A 65 -12.13 -5.70 13.94
C LEU A 65 -11.32 -4.60 14.64
N MET A 66 -10.01 -4.79 14.76
CA MET A 66 -9.16 -3.83 15.46
C MET A 66 -9.19 -2.45 14.79
N LEU A 67 -8.96 -2.39 13.47
CA LEU A 67 -8.97 -1.11 12.75
C LEU A 67 -10.35 -0.45 12.82
N ARG A 68 -11.43 -1.21 12.62
CA ARG A 68 -12.80 -0.67 12.72
C ARG A 68 -13.07 -0.07 14.08
N LYS A 69 -12.66 -0.76 15.15
CA LYS A 69 -12.85 -0.27 16.53
C LYS A 69 -11.97 0.94 16.87
N LEU A 70 -10.77 1.01 16.34
CA LEU A 70 -9.94 2.20 16.46
C LEU A 70 -10.56 3.40 15.73
N LEU A 71 -11.16 3.19 14.56
CA LEU A 71 -11.84 4.24 13.78
C LEU A 71 -13.15 4.72 14.41
N ASP A 72 -13.73 3.99 15.36
CA ASP A 72 -14.85 4.47 16.18
C ASP A 72 -14.43 5.61 17.13
N ASN A 73 -13.14 5.69 17.48
CA ASN A 73 -12.58 6.79 18.27
C ASN A 73 -12.30 8.01 17.37
N PRO A 74 -12.90 9.18 17.62
CA PRO A 74 -12.75 10.36 16.75
C PRO A 74 -11.31 10.88 16.68
N ASP A 75 -10.55 10.84 17.77
CA ASP A 75 -9.17 11.33 17.79
C ASP A 75 -8.27 10.42 16.93
N PHE A 76 -8.40 9.10 17.11
CA PHE A 76 -7.68 8.14 16.26
C PHE A 76 -8.06 8.29 14.79
N LYS A 77 -9.35 8.43 14.48
CA LYS A 77 -9.83 8.61 13.11
C LYS A 77 -9.22 9.87 12.47
N ASN A 78 -9.22 10.99 13.20
CA ASN A 78 -8.63 12.23 12.71
C ASN A 78 -7.13 12.09 12.49
N GLU A 79 -6.39 11.51 13.43
CA GLU A 79 -4.97 11.25 13.27
C GLU A 79 -4.69 10.31 12.10
N PHE A 80 -5.49 9.28 11.91
CA PHE A 80 -5.37 8.34 10.79
C PHE A 80 -5.53 9.04 9.43
N ILE A 81 -6.54 9.92 9.29
CA ILE A 81 -6.78 10.71 8.09
C ILE A 81 -5.60 11.66 7.82
N GLN A 82 -5.14 12.39 8.85
CA GLN A 82 -4.03 13.34 8.70
C GLN A 82 -2.72 12.64 8.33
N ARG A 83 -2.39 11.51 8.96
CA ARG A 83 -1.21 10.72 8.61
C ARG A 83 -1.28 10.17 7.18
N PHE A 84 -2.45 9.69 6.78
CA PHE A 84 -2.66 9.25 5.40
C PHE A 84 -2.41 10.39 4.41
N ALA A 85 -3.01 11.56 4.64
CA ALA A 85 -2.83 12.74 3.79
C ALA A 85 -1.35 13.16 3.71
N ALA A 86 -0.65 13.19 4.86
CA ALA A 86 0.77 13.50 4.91
C ALA A 86 1.59 12.54 4.04
N HIS A 87 1.39 11.23 4.21
CA HIS A 87 2.14 10.23 3.43
C HIS A 87 1.82 10.26 1.92
N VAL A 88 0.57 10.50 1.54
CA VAL A 88 0.21 10.63 0.11
C VAL A 88 0.84 11.85 -0.54
N ASN A 89 1.06 12.91 0.24
CA ASN A 89 1.66 14.15 -0.26
C ASN A 89 3.19 14.19 -0.16
N THR A 90 3.81 13.21 0.49
CA THR A 90 5.28 13.15 0.68
C THR A 90 5.85 11.81 0.26
N THR A 91 5.76 10.79 1.11
CA THR A 91 6.35 9.46 0.91
C THR A 91 5.82 8.76 -0.35
N PHE A 92 4.55 8.95 -0.66
CA PHE A 92 3.87 8.37 -1.82
C PHE A 92 3.56 9.41 -2.91
N GLU A 93 4.26 10.53 -2.90
CA GLU A 93 4.25 11.48 -4.02
C GLU A 93 4.82 10.78 -5.26
N PRO A 94 4.15 10.87 -6.44
CA PRO A 94 4.53 10.10 -7.63
C PRO A 94 6.00 10.21 -8.03
N ASN A 95 6.54 11.43 -8.12
CA ASN A 95 7.93 11.62 -8.55
C ASN A 95 8.93 11.01 -7.58
N HIS A 96 8.64 11.08 -6.26
CA HIS A 96 9.47 10.42 -5.26
C HIS A 96 9.44 8.89 -5.41
N VAL A 97 8.26 8.30 -5.57
CA VAL A 97 8.12 6.85 -5.74
C VAL A 97 8.74 6.37 -7.05
N LEU A 98 8.57 7.13 -8.15
CA LEU A 98 9.20 6.84 -9.43
C LEU A 98 10.73 6.83 -9.31
N ALA A 99 11.31 7.84 -8.66
CA ALA A 99 12.77 7.89 -8.44
C ALA A 99 13.29 6.68 -7.65
N VAL A 100 12.54 6.21 -6.65
CA VAL A 100 12.88 5.00 -5.89
C VAL A 100 12.79 3.76 -6.77
N ILE A 101 11.71 3.59 -7.54
CA ILE A 101 11.54 2.46 -8.46
C ILE A 101 12.70 2.42 -9.47
N ASP A 102 13.02 3.55 -10.09
CA ASP A 102 14.07 3.66 -11.10
C ASP A 102 15.45 3.35 -10.53
N SER A 103 15.74 3.86 -9.34
CA SER A 103 16.99 3.57 -8.62
C SER A 103 17.12 2.06 -8.31
N MET A 104 16.06 1.45 -7.77
CA MET A 104 16.10 0.01 -7.43
C MET A 104 16.18 -0.86 -8.70
N ALA A 105 15.41 -0.54 -9.73
CA ALA A 105 15.46 -1.24 -11.00
C ALA A 105 16.83 -1.11 -11.66
N GLY A 106 17.42 0.09 -11.66
CA GLY A 106 18.76 0.34 -12.20
C GLY A 106 19.85 -0.48 -11.51
N ASN A 107 19.76 -0.68 -10.21
CA ASN A 107 20.75 -1.45 -9.44
C ASN A 107 20.83 -2.93 -9.86
N ILE A 108 19.74 -3.52 -10.40
CA ILE A 108 19.70 -4.92 -10.77
C ILE A 108 19.59 -5.15 -12.29
N ALA A 109 19.43 -4.10 -13.08
CA ALA A 109 19.16 -4.19 -14.52
C ALA A 109 20.23 -5.01 -15.27
N SER A 110 21.52 -4.86 -14.94
CA SER A 110 22.63 -5.58 -15.55
C SER A 110 22.61 -7.11 -15.29
N GLU A 111 21.97 -7.55 -14.20
CA GLU A 111 21.89 -8.95 -13.82
C GLU A 111 20.65 -9.66 -14.41
N ILE A 112 19.69 -8.92 -14.93
CA ILE A 112 18.43 -9.49 -15.47
C ILE A 112 18.66 -10.47 -16.62
N PRO A 113 19.56 -10.23 -17.60
CA PRO A 113 19.84 -11.20 -18.67
C PRO A 113 20.34 -12.54 -18.10
N ARG A 114 21.31 -12.49 -17.17
CA ARG A 114 21.87 -13.67 -16.52
C ARG A 114 20.84 -14.41 -15.66
N HIS A 115 19.98 -13.66 -14.96
CA HIS A 115 18.88 -14.22 -14.20
C HIS A 115 17.90 -14.99 -15.11
N LYS A 116 17.50 -14.40 -16.24
CA LYS A 116 16.61 -15.03 -17.23
C LYS A 116 17.23 -16.27 -17.88
N GLU A 117 18.53 -16.25 -18.16
CA GLU A 117 19.25 -17.44 -18.67
C GLU A 117 19.20 -18.59 -17.66
N ARG A 118 19.43 -18.30 -16.37
CA ARG A 118 19.44 -19.31 -15.32
C ARG A 118 18.04 -19.82 -14.95
N TRP A 119 17.05 -18.93 -14.94
CA TRP A 119 15.66 -19.21 -14.56
C TRP A 119 14.67 -18.61 -15.57
N PRO A 120 14.50 -19.25 -16.73
CA PRO A 120 13.69 -18.70 -17.83
C PRO A 120 12.24 -18.41 -17.47
N GLN A 121 11.68 -19.10 -16.47
CA GLN A 121 10.30 -18.96 -16.03
C GLN A 121 10.12 -18.03 -14.83
N SER A 122 11.19 -17.47 -14.28
CA SER A 122 11.13 -16.65 -13.06
C SER A 122 10.50 -15.27 -13.27
N ILE A 123 10.62 -14.72 -14.48
CA ILE A 123 9.93 -13.51 -14.90
C ILE A 123 8.72 -13.97 -15.72
N SER A 124 7.72 -14.47 -15.03
CA SER A 124 6.53 -15.06 -15.61
C SER A 124 5.35 -14.07 -15.62
N PHE A 125 4.18 -14.55 -15.95
CA PHE A 125 2.95 -13.82 -16.29
C PHE A 125 2.93 -13.21 -17.70
N GLY A 126 3.80 -13.68 -18.61
CA GLY A 126 3.81 -13.25 -20.01
C GLY A 126 4.42 -11.88 -20.27
N ASN A 127 4.94 -11.21 -19.23
CA ASN A 127 5.55 -9.88 -19.32
C ASN A 127 7.08 -9.94 -19.34
N SER A 128 7.70 -8.99 -19.99
CA SER A 128 9.14 -8.73 -19.82
C SER A 128 9.39 -8.08 -18.47
N TRP A 129 10.64 -8.13 -17.99
CA TRP A 129 11.04 -7.42 -16.77
C TRP A 129 10.76 -5.91 -16.85
N GLN A 130 10.98 -5.29 -18.01
CA GLN A 130 10.68 -3.88 -18.23
C GLN A 130 9.20 -3.57 -18.09
N GLU A 131 8.33 -4.40 -18.67
CA GLU A 131 6.88 -4.24 -18.52
C GLU A 131 6.43 -4.34 -17.06
N LEU A 132 7.04 -5.22 -16.26
CA LEU A 132 6.76 -5.31 -14.82
C LEU A 132 7.20 -4.05 -14.05
N VAL A 133 8.34 -3.48 -14.42
CA VAL A 133 8.78 -2.19 -13.87
C VAL A 133 7.83 -1.06 -14.26
N ASP A 134 7.34 -1.06 -15.50
CA ASP A 134 6.40 -0.05 -15.98
C ASP A 134 5.01 -0.18 -15.31
N ILE A 135 4.58 -1.39 -14.96
CA ILE A 135 3.39 -1.61 -14.12
C ILE A 135 3.55 -0.92 -12.78
N MET A 136 4.71 -1.04 -12.13
CA MET A 136 4.98 -0.36 -10.85
C MET A 136 5.00 1.16 -11.00
N ARG A 137 5.56 1.69 -12.09
CA ARG A 137 5.56 3.13 -12.39
C ARG A 137 4.15 3.67 -12.59
N ASN A 138 3.34 2.98 -13.40
CA ASN A 138 1.94 3.36 -13.63
C ASN A 138 1.14 3.34 -12.31
N PHE A 139 1.36 2.31 -11.49
CA PHE A 139 0.76 2.28 -10.15
C PHE A 139 1.15 3.50 -9.32
N ALA A 140 2.42 3.91 -9.31
CA ALA A 140 2.89 5.06 -8.55
C ALA A 140 2.20 6.36 -8.99
N ILE A 141 1.94 6.50 -10.29
CA ILE A 141 1.23 7.67 -10.87
C ILE A 141 -0.24 7.66 -10.47
N ASP A 142 -0.92 6.54 -10.62
CA ASP A 142 -2.38 6.46 -10.52
C ASP A 142 -2.88 6.29 -9.08
N ARG A 143 -2.09 5.63 -8.21
CA ARG A 143 -2.52 5.26 -6.86
C ARG A 143 -2.91 6.44 -5.98
N PRO A 144 -2.20 7.57 -5.92
CA PRO A 144 -2.52 8.68 -5.01
C PRO A 144 -3.92 9.25 -5.23
N ALA A 145 -4.34 9.45 -6.48
CA ALA A 145 -5.67 9.96 -6.79
C ALA A 145 -6.78 8.98 -6.36
N ASN A 146 -6.62 7.70 -6.71
CA ASN A 146 -7.56 6.64 -6.30
C ASN A 146 -7.65 6.53 -4.77
N ALA A 147 -6.51 6.53 -4.09
CA ALA A 147 -6.47 6.43 -2.64
C ALA A 147 -7.17 7.61 -1.95
N ARG A 148 -6.97 8.85 -2.43
CA ARG A 148 -7.70 10.04 -1.94
C ARG A 148 -9.21 9.87 -2.13
N GLY A 149 -9.66 9.43 -3.31
CA GLY A 149 -11.08 9.17 -3.58
C GLY A 149 -11.69 8.15 -2.61
N HIS A 150 -10.96 7.08 -2.29
CA HIS A 150 -11.40 6.09 -1.30
C HIS A 150 -11.54 6.68 0.11
N PHE A 151 -10.62 7.56 0.52
CA PHE A 151 -10.66 8.26 1.80
C PHE A 151 -11.81 9.27 1.86
N TYR A 152 -12.01 10.05 0.79
CA TYR A 152 -13.13 11.00 0.71
C TYR A 152 -14.47 10.28 0.87
N SER A 153 -14.66 9.20 0.12
CA SER A 153 -15.87 8.38 0.20
C SER A 153 -16.06 7.76 1.58
N LYS A 154 -15.01 7.19 2.18
CA LYS A 154 -15.10 6.47 3.47
C LYS A 154 -15.41 7.39 4.63
N PHE A 155 -14.83 8.58 4.66
CA PHE A 155 -14.90 9.50 5.81
C PHE A 155 -15.80 10.72 5.58
N GLY A 156 -16.48 10.81 4.44
CA GLY A 156 -17.36 11.92 4.13
C GLY A 156 -16.62 13.26 3.96
N ILE A 157 -15.39 13.21 3.41
CA ILE A 157 -14.55 14.40 3.21
C ILE A 157 -14.94 15.01 1.88
N SER A 158 -15.29 16.31 1.88
CA SER A 158 -15.77 17.03 0.69
C SER A 158 -14.66 17.41 -0.31
N GLY A 159 -13.39 17.27 0.08
CA GLY A 159 -12.26 17.57 -0.79
C GLY A 159 -10.98 17.82 0.00
N SER A 160 -9.94 18.23 -0.72
CA SER A 160 -8.66 18.69 -0.15
C SER A 160 -8.35 20.07 -0.67
N SER A 161 -7.69 20.89 0.14
CA SER A 161 -7.05 22.14 -0.29
C SER A 161 -5.54 21.96 -0.37
N SER A 162 -4.90 22.61 -1.33
CA SER A 162 -3.45 22.72 -1.38
C SER A 162 -2.98 23.85 -0.48
N LEU A 163 -2.00 23.57 0.37
CA LEU A 163 -1.28 24.60 1.11
C LEU A 163 0.01 24.92 0.33
N VAL A 164 0.12 26.18 -0.11
CA VAL A 164 1.37 26.70 -0.67
C VAL A 164 2.06 27.49 0.44
N ILE A 165 3.23 27.04 0.84
CA ILE A 165 4.10 27.80 1.75
C ILE A 165 5.07 28.59 0.87
N SER A 166 4.91 29.90 0.87
CA SER A 166 5.81 30.85 0.17
C SER A 166 7.02 31.19 1.04
#